data_cc9f412b21d67d4b06a8b10f88cc3e86
#
_entry.id   cc9f412b21d67d4b06a8b10f88cc3e86
#
_cell.length_a   1.000
_cell.length_b   1.000
_cell.length_c   1.000
_cell.angle_alpha   90.00
_cell.angle_beta   90.00
_cell.angle_gamma   90.00
#
_symmetry.space_group_name_H-M   'P 1'
#
loop_
_entity.id
_entity.type
_entity.pdbx_description
1 polymer ?
#
loop_
_entity_poly.entity_id
_entity_poly.type
_entity_poly.pdbx_seq_one_letter_code
_entity_poly.pdbx_strand_id
1 'polypeptide(L)'
;TTLNGEGLQHQDGHSHLLSSAIPNCISYDPCYSYELAVIIHDGLERMFVNKDPIYYYVTLMNENYPHPPMPDGAENGIKKGMYLLCSKGKSKKKMVRLLGSGAILREVEKAADLLLARGISSQVWSVTSYIELARELRDIDRRNLLNAEEDYLTSHVGECLEGDRPVIAASDYVKAVPEQLRSAIQAPYHVLGTDGFGRSDTREKLRHFFEINYQFIAYAALVKLYEVGMCEKKELSKFKKEFGIDADKPNPRLA
;
A
#
# COMPACT_ATOMS: atom_id res chain seq x y z
N THR A 1 4.75 -12.89 2.16
CA THR A 1 4.81 -13.27 3.59
C THR A 1 3.53 -13.97 4.10
N THR A 2 2.55 -14.16 3.23
CA THR A 2 1.24 -14.71 3.62
C THR A 2 1.26 -16.22 3.82
N LEU A 3 2.02 -16.96 3.01
CA LEU A 3 2.19 -18.41 3.15
C LEU A 3 3.09 -18.71 4.36
N ASN A 4 2.53 -19.35 5.37
CA ASN A 4 3.20 -19.64 6.63
C ASN A 4 3.89 -21.01 6.58
N GLY A 5 5.21 -21.03 6.74
CA GLY A 5 6.01 -22.25 6.75
C GLY A 5 6.20 -22.95 5.39
N GLU A 6 5.75 -22.33 4.30
CA GLU A 6 5.93 -22.85 2.95
C GLU A 6 7.38 -22.67 2.46
N GLY A 7 7.78 -23.48 1.49
CA GLY A 7 9.11 -23.36 0.89
C GLY A 7 9.24 -22.13 -0.04
N LEU A 8 10.47 -21.81 -0.42
CA LEU A 8 10.79 -20.65 -1.27
C LEU A 8 10.01 -20.64 -2.59
N GLN A 9 9.72 -21.82 -3.16
CA GLN A 9 9.00 -21.97 -4.41
C GLN A 9 7.54 -21.50 -4.36
N HIS A 10 6.98 -21.33 -3.16
CA HIS A 10 5.62 -20.84 -2.95
C HIS A 10 5.55 -19.33 -2.60
N GLN A 11 6.70 -18.66 -2.52
CA GLN A 11 6.75 -17.24 -2.20
C GLN A 11 6.57 -16.40 -3.47
N ASP A 12 5.62 -15.47 -3.44
CA ASP A 12 5.37 -14.53 -4.52
C ASP A 12 5.62 -13.08 -4.06
N GLY A 13 6.49 -12.38 -4.77
CA GLY A 13 6.75 -10.95 -4.58
C GLY A 13 6.64 -10.16 -5.88
N HIS A 14 6.39 -10.82 -7.03
CA HIS A 14 6.61 -10.24 -8.35
C HIS A 14 5.39 -10.31 -9.29
N SER A 15 4.37 -11.11 -8.99
CA SER A 15 3.26 -11.39 -9.91
C SER A 15 2.51 -10.14 -10.36
N HIS A 16 2.25 -9.18 -9.46
CA HIS A 16 1.63 -7.90 -9.83
C HIS A 16 2.51 -7.06 -10.76
N LEU A 17 3.83 -7.09 -10.58
CA LEU A 17 4.75 -6.41 -11.50
C LEU A 17 4.74 -7.07 -12.88
N LEU A 18 4.73 -8.40 -12.94
CA LEU A 18 4.63 -9.14 -14.19
C LEU A 18 3.29 -8.89 -14.90
N SER A 19 2.18 -8.91 -14.15
CA SER A 19 0.84 -8.63 -14.70
C SER A 19 0.72 -7.20 -15.24
N SER A 20 1.45 -6.24 -14.68
CA SER A 20 1.44 -4.85 -15.14
C SER A 20 1.95 -4.67 -16.58
N ALA A 21 2.79 -5.58 -17.05
CA ALA A 21 3.31 -5.58 -18.42
C ALA A 21 2.28 -6.06 -19.47
N ILE A 22 1.18 -6.66 -19.04
CA ILE A 22 0.15 -7.20 -19.93
C ILE A 22 -0.99 -6.17 -20.06
N PRO A 23 -1.22 -5.58 -21.22
CA PRO A 23 -2.11 -4.40 -21.37
C PRO A 23 -3.56 -4.64 -20.93
N ASN A 24 -4.09 -5.84 -21.10
CA ASN A 24 -5.47 -6.20 -20.78
C ASN A 24 -5.63 -7.06 -19.51
N CYS A 25 -4.58 -7.22 -18.71
CA CYS A 25 -4.64 -7.87 -17.40
C CYS A 25 -4.94 -6.83 -16.32
N ILE A 26 -6.12 -6.87 -15.72
CA ILE A 26 -6.55 -6.00 -14.62
C ILE A 26 -6.18 -6.69 -13.30
N SER A 27 -5.33 -6.07 -12.50
CA SER A 27 -4.66 -6.76 -11.39
C SER A 27 -5.00 -6.13 -10.04
N TYR A 28 -5.52 -6.94 -9.10
CA TYR A 28 -5.96 -6.50 -7.77
C TYR A 28 -5.36 -7.35 -6.65
N ASP A 29 -5.09 -6.71 -5.51
CA ASP A 29 -4.63 -7.31 -4.25
C ASP A 29 -5.54 -6.87 -3.08
N PRO A 30 -6.81 -7.36 -3.02
CA PRO A 30 -7.75 -6.98 -1.97
C PRO A 30 -7.37 -7.57 -0.62
N CYS A 31 -7.68 -6.84 0.47
CA CYS A 31 -7.57 -7.32 1.84
C CYS A 31 -8.90 -7.91 2.33
N TYR A 32 -9.99 -7.21 2.11
CA TYR A 32 -11.28 -7.54 2.70
C TYR A 32 -12.26 -8.17 1.70
N SER A 33 -13.17 -9.01 2.20
CA SER A 33 -14.15 -9.73 1.37
C SER A 33 -15.06 -8.81 0.57
N TYR A 34 -15.43 -7.65 1.11
CA TYR A 34 -16.23 -6.67 0.39
C TYR A 34 -15.47 -6.04 -0.78
N GLU A 35 -14.14 -5.83 -0.65
CA GLU A 35 -13.29 -5.39 -1.76
C GLU A 35 -13.31 -6.43 -2.88
N LEU A 36 -13.11 -7.70 -2.53
CA LEU A 36 -13.15 -8.81 -3.48
C LEU A 36 -14.53 -8.88 -4.18
N ALA A 37 -15.62 -8.73 -3.42
CA ALA A 37 -16.97 -8.77 -3.98
C ALA A 37 -17.20 -7.65 -5.01
N VAL A 38 -16.78 -6.42 -4.70
CA VAL A 38 -16.85 -5.26 -5.62
C VAL A 38 -16.01 -5.50 -6.88
N ILE A 39 -14.78 -6.00 -6.73
CA ILE A 39 -13.86 -6.28 -7.85
C ILE A 39 -14.43 -7.38 -8.76
N ILE A 40 -14.96 -8.46 -8.19
CA ILE A 40 -15.57 -9.54 -8.99
C ILE A 40 -16.82 -9.04 -9.70
N HIS A 41 -17.69 -8.26 -9.04
CA HIS A 41 -18.88 -7.70 -9.66
C HIS A 41 -18.53 -6.80 -10.85
N ASP A 42 -17.56 -5.88 -10.67
CA ASP A 42 -17.05 -5.03 -11.75
C ASP A 42 -16.46 -5.87 -12.91
N GLY A 43 -15.69 -6.91 -12.58
CA GLY A 43 -15.11 -7.79 -13.58
C GLY A 43 -16.17 -8.55 -14.40
N LEU A 44 -17.23 -9.02 -13.75
CA LEU A 44 -18.36 -9.66 -14.45
C LEU A 44 -19.08 -8.68 -15.36
N GLU A 45 -19.36 -7.46 -14.89
CA GLU A 45 -19.97 -6.42 -15.69
C GLU A 45 -19.13 -6.10 -16.94
N ARG A 46 -17.84 -5.84 -16.75
CA ARG A 46 -16.92 -5.47 -17.84
C ARG A 46 -16.72 -6.59 -18.85
N MET A 47 -16.44 -7.83 -18.38
CA MET A 47 -16.14 -8.95 -19.27
C MET A 47 -17.38 -9.56 -19.94
N PHE A 48 -18.53 -9.67 -19.23
CA PHE A 48 -19.71 -10.37 -19.76
C PHE A 48 -20.79 -9.47 -20.30
N VAL A 49 -21.02 -8.30 -19.68
CA VAL A 49 -22.05 -7.34 -20.15
C VAL A 49 -21.45 -6.43 -21.20
N ASN A 50 -20.36 -5.71 -20.87
CA ASN A 50 -19.73 -4.76 -21.77
C ASN A 50 -18.86 -5.42 -22.84
N LYS A 51 -18.44 -6.69 -22.59
CA LYS A 51 -17.55 -7.47 -23.47
C LYS A 51 -16.20 -6.80 -23.69
N ASP A 52 -15.67 -6.13 -22.66
CA ASP A 52 -14.31 -5.58 -22.69
C ASP A 52 -13.31 -6.74 -22.91
N PRO A 53 -12.32 -6.58 -23.80
CA PRO A 53 -11.32 -7.64 -24.07
C PRO A 53 -10.23 -7.69 -22.98
N ILE A 54 -10.64 -7.88 -21.73
CA ILE A 54 -9.81 -7.88 -20.52
C ILE A 54 -9.99 -9.17 -19.73
N TYR A 55 -9.08 -9.42 -18.80
CA TYR A 55 -9.24 -10.44 -17.76
C TYR A 55 -8.65 -9.95 -16.44
N TYR A 56 -9.11 -10.53 -15.34
CA TYR A 56 -8.72 -10.14 -13.99
C TYR A 56 -7.69 -11.12 -13.43
N TYR A 57 -6.65 -10.57 -12.80
CA TYR A 57 -5.73 -11.26 -11.93
C TYR A 57 -5.93 -10.76 -10.50
N VAL A 58 -6.39 -11.62 -9.59
CA VAL A 58 -6.71 -11.24 -8.22
C VAL A 58 -5.96 -12.16 -7.27
N THR A 59 -5.14 -11.58 -6.40
CA THR A 59 -4.46 -12.32 -5.33
C THR A 59 -5.36 -12.46 -4.12
N LEU A 60 -5.35 -13.64 -3.51
CA LEU A 60 -6.14 -13.96 -2.33
C LEU A 60 -5.24 -14.49 -1.22
N MET A 61 -5.65 -14.27 0.02
CA MET A 61 -4.92 -14.71 1.19
C MET A 61 -5.49 -16.00 1.77
N ASN A 62 -4.60 -16.85 2.31
CA ASN A 62 -4.98 -18.07 3.03
C ASN A 62 -4.96 -17.88 4.55
N GLU A 63 -5.17 -16.65 5.05
CA GLU A 63 -5.21 -16.31 6.47
C GLU A 63 -6.64 -15.92 6.88
N ASN A 64 -7.15 -16.49 7.96
CA ASN A 64 -8.45 -16.13 8.52
C ASN A 64 -8.32 -14.91 9.43
N TYR A 65 -9.16 -13.91 9.22
CA TYR A 65 -9.25 -12.71 10.06
C TYR A 65 -10.64 -12.06 9.96
N PRO A 66 -11.02 -11.22 10.94
CA PRO A 66 -12.28 -10.48 10.89
C PRO A 66 -12.30 -9.51 9.70
N HIS A 67 -13.44 -9.46 9.01
CA HIS A 67 -13.70 -8.51 7.95
C HIS A 67 -14.66 -7.43 8.45
N PRO A 68 -14.28 -6.14 8.47
CA PRO A 68 -15.18 -5.06 8.83
C PRO A 68 -16.24 -4.84 7.74
N PRO A 69 -17.34 -4.11 8.04
CA PRO A 69 -18.24 -3.64 6.99
C PRO A 69 -17.52 -2.69 6.02
N MET A 70 -17.99 -2.66 4.78
CA MET A 70 -17.48 -1.71 3.78
C MET A 70 -17.78 -0.28 4.23
N PRO A 71 -16.82 0.65 4.20
CA PRO A 71 -17.09 2.06 4.43
C PRO A 71 -18.05 2.62 3.39
N ASP A 72 -18.92 3.54 3.81
CA ASP A 72 -19.88 4.19 2.91
C ASP A 72 -19.15 4.90 1.75
N GLY A 73 -19.59 4.67 0.52
CA GLY A 73 -19.04 5.27 -0.68
C GLY A 73 -17.67 4.72 -1.13
N ALA A 74 -17.14 3.67 -0.50
CA ALA A 74 -15.84 3.09 -0.86
C ALA A 74 -15.83 2.37 -2.21
N GLU A 75 -16.98 1.94 -2.74
CA GLU A 75 -17.09 1.09 -3.92
C GLU A 75 -16.32 1.62 -5.14
N ASN A 76 -16.49 2.92 -5.45
CA ASN A 76 -15.80 3.53 -6.59
C ASN A 76 -14.27 3.56 -6.37
N GLY A 77 -13.80 3.86 -5.17
CA GLY A 77 -12.39 3.86 -4.82
C GLY A 77 -11.78 2.46 -4.89
N ILE A 78 -12.53 1.41 -4.47
CA ILE A 78 -12.12 0.01 -4.60
C ILE A 78 -11.84 -0.34 -6.08
N LYS A 79 -12.74 0.05 -6.99
CA LYS A 79 -12.60 -0.18 -8.44
C LYS A 79 -11.45 0.62 -9.05
N LYS A 80 -11.24 1.85 -8.59
CA LYS A 80 -10.14 2.71 -9.05
C LYS A 80 -8.77 2.30 -8.51
N GLY A 81 -8.71 1.48 -7.46
CA GLY A 81 -7.47 0.96 -6.90
C GLY A 81 -7.10 1.47 -5.51
N MET A 82 -7.76 2.50 -4.94
CA MET A 82 -7.58 2.91 -3.55
C MET A 82 -8.75 3.70 -2.99
N TYR A 83 -8.96 3.59 -1.67
CA TYR A 83 -9.95 4.36 -0.93
C TYR A 83 -9.50 4.60 0.52
N LEU A 84 -10.06 5.62 1.17
CA LEU A 84 -9.83 5.88 2.59
C LEU A 84 -10.59 4.86 3.44
N LEU A 85 -9.85 3.97 4.11
CA LEU A 85 -10.44 2.97 5.01
C LEU A 85 -10.88 3.61 6.33
N CYS A 86 -9.97 4.37 6.96
CA CYS A 86 -10.30 5.07 8.21
C CYS A 86 -9.30 6.20 8.52
N SER A 87 -9.69 7.08 9.44
CA SER A 87 -8.82 8.09 10.03
C SER A 87 -8.69 7.87 11.52
N LYS A 88 -7.46 7.91 12.05
CA LYS A 88 -7.16 7.74 13.48
C LYS A 88 -6.53 9.03 14.05
N GLY A 89 -7.06 9.52 15.15
CA GLY A 89 -6.62 10.74 15.81
C GLY A 89 -7.21 12.03 15.22
N LYS A 90 -6.94 13.16 15.89
CA LYS A 90 -7.48 14.49 15.54
C LYS A 90 -6.39 15.53 15.26
N SER A 91 -5.12 15.20 15.47
CA SER A 91 -4.02 16.13 15.24
C SER A 91 -3.85 16.40 13.74
N LYS A 92 -3.90 17.69 13.37
CA LYS A 92 -3.56 18.13 12.02
C LYS A 92 -2.07 18.45 11.87
N LYS A 93 -1.33 18.60 12.99
CA LYS A 93 0.11 18.95 12.97
C LYS A 93 1.00 17.73 12.80
N LYS A 94 0.76 16.66 13.60
CA LYS A 94 1.48 15.39 13.48
C LYS A 94 0.55 14.36 12.81
N MET A 95 0.56 14.31 11.50
CA MET A 95 -0.29 13.39 10.72
C MET A 95 0.49 12.77 9.56
N VAL A 96 0.24 11.49 9.33
CA VAL A 96 0.79 10.71 8.21
C VAL A 96 -0.32 10.02 7.44
N ARG A 97 -0.04 9.63 6.21
CA ARG A 97 -0.88 8.76 5.39
C ARG A 97 -0.21 7.41 5.27
N LEU A 98 -0.95 6.36 5.54
CA LEU A 98 -0.48 4.99 5.51
C LEU A 98 -1.25 4.22 4.46
N LEU A 99 -0.56 3.64 3.49
CA LEU A 99 -1.11 2.88 2.40
C LEU A 99 -0.74 1.41 2.59
N GLY A 100 -1.72 0.52 2.45
CA GLY A 100 -1.50 -0.93 2.51
C GLY A 100 -2.34 -1.67 1.51
N SER A 101 -1.84 -2.80 0.99
CA SER A 101 -2.57 -3.71 0.14
C SER A 101 -2.59 -5.12 0.71
N GLY A 102 -3.57 -5.92 0.32
CA GLY A 102 -3.65 -7.33 0.67
C GLY A 102 -3.37 -7.61 2.15
N ALA A 103 -2.57 -8.62 2.43
CA ALA A 103 -2.23 -9.04 3.79
C ALA A 103 -1.57 -7.94 4.65
N ILE A 104 -0.86 -6.99 4.03
CA ILE A 104 -0.09 -5.98 4.75
C ILE A 104 -0.96 -4.81 5.20
N LEU A 105 -2.16 -4.61 4.65
CA LEU A 105 -3.09 -3.60 5.15
C LEU A 105 -3.35 -3.77 6.66
N ARG A 106 -3.42 -4.98 7.18
CA ARG A 106 -3.59 -5.26 8.61
C ARG A 106 -2.38 -4.84 9.46
N GLU A 107 -1.17 -4.93 8.92
CA GLU A 107 0.03 -4.37 9.57
C GLU A 107 0.00 -2.84 9.55
N VAL A 108 -0.51 -2.24 8.49
CA VAL A 108 -0.73 -0.79 8.38
C VAL A 108 -1.73 -0.30 9.43
N GLU A 109 -2.84 -1.00 9.65
CA GLU A 109 -3.83 -0.68 10.69
C GLU A 109 -3.23 -0.74 12.10
N LYS A 110 -2.43 -1.79 12.40
CA LYS A 110 -1.69 -1.89 13.67
C LYS A 110 -0.66 -0.77 13.84
N ALA A 111 0.03 -0.38 12.76
CA ALA A 111 0.95 0.76 12.77
C ALA A 111 0.22 2.07 13.08
N ALA A 112 -0.97 2.27 12.53
CA ALA A 112 -1.81 3.43 12.81
C ALA A 112 -2.24 3.48 14.29
N ASP A 113 -2.57 2.33 14.91
CA ASP A 113 -2.87 2.25 16.35
C ASP A 113 -1.64 2.58 17.21
N LEU A 114 -0.47 2.06 16.82
CA LEU A 114 0.80 2.33 17.47
C LEU A 114 1.19 3.82 17.42
N LEU A 115 0.95 4.48 16.28
CA LEU A 115 1.18 5.92 16.10
C LEU A 115 0.17 6.75 16.89
N LEU A 116 -1.12 6.35 16.91
CA LEU A 116 -2.15 7.02 17.69
C LEU A 116 -1.82 7.03 19.17
N ALA A 117 -1.34 5.92 19.73
CA ALA A 117 -0.88 5.82 21.12
C ALA A 117 0.29 6.79 21.45
N ARG A 118 0.96 7.34 20.43
CA ARG A 118 2.02 8.34 20.52
C ARG A 118 1.57 9.75 20.14
N GLY A 119 0.27 9.98 20.00
CA GLY A 119 -0.30 11.28 19.65
C GLY A 119 -0.11 11.69 18.18
N ILE A 120 0.19 10.73 17.31
CA ILE A 120 0.33 10.93 15.87
C ILE A 120 -0.94 10.44 15.18
N SER A 121 -1.59 11.33 14.45
CA SER A 121 -2.78 10.98 13.67
C SER A 121 -2.39 10.32 12.35
N SER A 122 -3.28 9.50 11.82
CA SER A 122 -3.08 8.86 10.52
C SER A 122 -4.36 8.73 9.71
N GLN A 123 -4.22 8.76 8.39
CA GLN A 123 -5.20 8.26 7.45
C GLN A 123 -4.71 6.89 6.95
N VAL A 124 -5.54 5.87 7.08
CA VAL A 124 -5.27 4.53 6.54
C VAL A 124 -6.02 4.37 5.24
N TRP A 125 -5.28 4.08 4.19
CA TRP A 125 -5.79 3.86 2.84
C TRP A 125 -5.63 2.40 2.45
N SER A 126 -6.69 1.75 2.05
CA SER A 126 -6.61 0.45 1.39
C SER A 126 -6.31 0.67 -0.09
N VAL A 127 -5.23 0.07 -0.55
CA VAL A 127 -4.83 0.08 -1.96
C VAL A 127 -5.15 -1.29 -2.55
N THR A 128 -6.26 -1.38 -3.25
CA THR A 128 -6.71 -2.62 -3.89
C THR A 128 -5.96 -2.91 -5.18
N SER A 129 -5.39 -1.88 -5.84
CA SER A 129 -4.57 -2.06 -7.03
C SER A 129 -3.57 -0.91 -7.24
N TYR A 130 -2.31 -1.13 -6.94
CA TYR A 130 -1.23 -0.22 -7.35
C TYR A 130 -1.08 -0.15 -8.88
N ILE A 131 -1.41 -1.22 -9.58
CA ILE A 131 -1.23 -1.32 -11.04
C ILE A 131 -2.25 -0.46 -11.78
N GLU A 132 -3.53 -0.53 -11.39
CA GLU A 132 -4.57 0.28 -12.04
C GLU A 132 -4.40 1.77 -11.73
N LEU A 133 -3.98 2.12 -10.49
CA LEU A 133 -3.60 3.50 -10.15
C LEU A 133 -2.44 4.01 -11.02
N ALA A 134 -1.43 3.17 -11.24
CA ALA A 134 -0.29 3.55 -12.08
C ALA A 134 -0.64 3.63 -13.57
N ARG A 135 -1.62 2.86 -14.03
CA ARG A 135 -2.14 2.97 -15.42
C ARG A 135 -2.91 4.27 -15.61
N GLU A 136 -3.85 4.55 -14.72
CA GLU A 136 -4.62 5.81 -14.75
C GLU A 136 -3.67 7.02 -14.68
N LEU A 137 -2.67 7.00 -13.81
CA LEU A 137 -1.66 8.05 -13.72
C LEU A 137 -0.95 8.29 -15.05
N ARG A 138 -0.48 7.23 -15.72
CA ARG A 138 0.18 7.35 -17.04
C ARG A 138 -0.75 7.88 -18.12
N ASP A 139 -2.03 7.49 -18.09
CA ASP A 139 -3.03 7.98 -19.05
C ASP A 139 -3.32 9.48 -18.82
N ILE A 140 -3.41 9.91 -17.58
CA ILE A 140 -3.56 11.32 -17.19
C ILE A 140 -2.32 12.13 -17.61
N ASP A 141 -1.11 11.64 -17.31
CA ASP A 141 0.14 12.29 -17.69
C ASP A 141 0.23 12.47 -19.23
N ARG A 142 -0.12 11.41 -19.97
CA ARG A 142 -0.16 11.48 -21.45
C ARG A 142 -1.20 12.50 -21.93
N ARG A 143 -2.40 12.51 -21.35
CA ARG A 143 -3.45 13.48 -21.73
C ARG A 143 -2.97 14.91 -21.47
N ASN A 144 -2.42 15.18 -20.29
CA ASN A 144 -1.92 16.50 -19.91
C ASN A 144 -0.77 16.96 -20.82
N LEU A 145 0.12 16.03 -21.21
CA LEU A 145 1.19 16.33 -22.16
C LEU A 145 0.67 16.72 -23.55
N LEU A 146 -0.36 16.01 -24.04
CA LEU A 146 -0.89 16.23 -25.40
C LEU A 146 -1.87 17.41 -25.50
N ASN A 147 -2.38 17.88 -24.35
CA ASN A 147 -3.33 19.00 -24.26
C ASN A 147 -2.80 20.04 -23.23
N ALA A 148 -1.56 20.43 -23.40
CA ALA A 148 -0.87 21.33 -22.45
C ALA A 148 -1.49 22.73 -22.35
N GLU A 149 -2.37 23.10 -23.30
CA GLU A 149 -3.14 24.32 -23.34
C GLU A 149 -4.48 24.23 -22.57
N GLU A 150 -4.89 23.03 -22.16
CA GLU A 150 -6.10 22.81 -21.36
C GLU A 150 -5.78 22.74 -19.86
N ASP A 151 -6.84 22.72 -19.03
CA ASP A 151 -6.71 22.49 -17.59
C ASP A 151 -6.12 21.11 -17.30
N TYR A 152 -5.11 21.07 -16.42
CA TYR A 152 -4.48 19.85 -15.99
C TYR A 152 -5.45 18.97 -15.21
N LEU A 153 -5.56 17.71 -15.61
CA LEU A 153 -6.25 16.69 -14.83
C LEU A 153 -5.32 16.14 -13.75
N THR A 154 -5.90 15.84 -12.60
CA THR A 154 -5.21 15.17 -11.49
C THR A 154 -5.65 13.71 -11.45
N SER A 155 -4.70 12.79 -11.25
CA SER A 155 -5.00 11.37 -11.09
C SER A 155 -5.73 11.07 -9.77
N HIS A 156 -6.43 9.96 -9.70
CA HIS A 156 -7.13 9.54 -8.48
C HIS A 156 -6.19 9.49 -7.26
N VAL A 157 -4.98 8.97 -7.42
CA VAL A 157 -3.98 8.96 -6.35
C VAL A 157 -3.54 10.37 -5.97
N GLY A 158 -3.39 11.28 -6.93
CA GLY A 158 -3.06 12.68 -6.67
C GLY A 158 -4.15 13.42 -5.90
N GLU A 159 -5.42 13.18 -6.24
CA GLU A 159 -6.58 13.72 -5.51
C GLU A 159 -6.65 13.18 -4.07
N CYS A 160 -6.53 11.86 -3.91
CA CYS A 160 -6.59 11.19 -2.61
C CYS A 160 -5.47 11.64 -1.65
N LEU A 161 -4.27 11.89 -2.20
CA LEU A 161 -3.06 12.19 -1.44
C LEU A 161 -2.57 13.63 -1.61
N GLU A 162 -3.48 14.55 -1.92
CA GLU A 162 -3.16 15.97 -2.06
C GLU A 162 -2.51 16.55 -0.78
N GLY A 163 -1.51 17.44 -0.97
CA GLY A 163 -0.83 18.18 0.08
C GLY A 163 0.50 17.54 0.52
N ASP A 164 1.01 17.98 1.67
CA ASP A 164 2.39 17.80 2.13
C ASP A 164 2.58 16.70 3.19
N ARG A 165 1.52 15.97 3.55
CA ARG A 165 1.57 14.96 4.61
C ARG A 165 2.39 13.76 4.18
N PRO A 166 3.41 13.33 4.97
CA PRO A 166 4.20 12.16 4.64
C PRO A 166 3.34 10.93 4.35
N VAL A 167 3.73 10.17 3.33
CA VAL A 167 3.03 8.97 2.87
C VAL A 167 3.95 7.77 3.00
N ILE A 168 3.49 6.73 3.68
CA ILE A 168 4.18 5.44 3.81
C ILE A 168 3.33 4.38 3.12
N ALA A 169 3.88 3.72 2.12
CA ALA A 169 3.25 2.57 1.48
C ALA A 169 3.93 1.28 1.92
N ALA A 170 3.15 0.27 2.22
CA ALA A 170 3.64 -1.07 2.56
C ALA A 170 2.89 -2.13 1.75
N SER A 171 3.63 -3.09 1.21
CA SER A 171 3.10 -4.15 0.36
C SER A 171 3.79 -5.49 0.62
N ASP A 172 3.10 -6.58 0.38
CA ASP A 172 3.67 -7.94 0.39
C ASP A 172 4.46 -8.28 -0.90
N TYR A 173 4.52 -7.34 -1.83
CA TYR A 173 5.24 -7.41 -3.10
C TYR A 173 6.49 -6.53 -3.08
N VAL A 174 7.34 -6.69 -4.09
CA VAL A 174 8.55 -5.87 -4.26
C VAL A 174 8.21 -4.38 -4.29
N LYS A 175 9.11 -3.54 -3.77
CA LYS A 175 8.94 -2.09 -3.69
C LYS A 175 8.62 -1.44 -5.04
N ALA A 176 9.07 -2.04 -6.13
CA ALA A 176 8.78 -1.56 -7.48
C ALA A 176 7.26 -1.47 -7.79
N VAL A 177 6.40 -2.20 -7.06
CA VAL A 177 4.95 -2.13 -7.25
C VAL A 177 4.39 -0.81 -6.73
N PRO A 178 4.50 -0.45 -5.44
CA PRO A 178 4.03 0.85 -4.94
C PRO A 178 4.85 2.05 -5.45
N GLU A 179 6.12 1.87 -5.81
CA GLU A 179 6.97 2.95 -6.34
C GLU A 179 6.44 3.57 -7.64
N GLN A 180 5.61 2.87 -8.38
CA GLN A 180 4.99 3.39 -9.61
C GLN A 180 4.12 4.64 -9.37
N LEU A 181 3.69 4.90 -8.13
CA LEU A 181 2.85 6.06 -7.78
C LEU A 181 3.67 7.32 -7.43
N ARG A 182 5.00 7.24 -7.37
CA ARG A 182 5.86 8.31 -6.85
C ARG A 182 5.66 9.66 -7.53
N SER A 183 5.47 9.69 -8.83
CA SER A 183 5.31 10.95 -9.58
C SER A 183 4.01 11.70 -9.25
N ALA A 184 2.97 11.01 -8.79
CA ALA A 184 1.71 11.62 -8.38
C ALA A 184 1.71 12.14 -6.94
N ILE A 185 2.70 11.76 -6.11
CA ILE A 185 2.75 12.07 -4.69
C ILE A 185 3.78 13.17 -4.44
N GLN A 186 3.33 14.38 -4.17
CA GLN A 186 4.20 15.54 -3.91
C GLN A 186 4.84 15.51 -2.52
N ALA A 187 4.18 14.87 -1.56
CA ALA A 187 4.65 14.72 -0.20
C ALA A 187 5.85 13.75 -0.10
N PRO A 188 6.62 13.78 1.00
CA PRO A 188 7.63 12.76 1.27
C PRO A 188 7.02 11.37 1.23
N TYR A 189 7.45 10.55 0.27
CA TYR A 189 6.93 9.20 0.00
C TYR A 189 7.98 8.14 0.29
N HIS A 190 7.62 7.14 1.09
CA HIS A 190 8.49 6.01 1.43
C HIS A 190 7.77 4.68 1.24
N VAL A 191 8.46 3.71 0.65
CA VAL A 191 7.90 2.40 0.31
C VAL A 191 8.62 1.29 1.08
N LEU A 192 7.84 0.42 1.69
CA LEU A 192 8.25 -0.85 2.29
C LEU A 192 7.69 -2.00 1.45
N GLY A 193 8.52 -3.01 1.18
CA GLY A 193 8.13 -4.16 0.35
C GLY A 193 9.12 -5.30 0.47
N THR A 194 8.82 -6.43 -0.16
CA THR A 194 9.53 -7.71 -0.02
C THR A 194 10.56 -7.92 -1.13
N ASP A 195 11.54 -7.02 -1.24
CA ASP A 195 12.63 -7.19 -2.21
C ASP A 195 13.51 -8.40 -1.84
N GLY A 196 13.94 -9.12 -2.86
CA GLY A 196 14.80 -10.30 -2.72
C GLY A 196 14.03 -11.61 -2.92
N PHE A 197 14.66 -12.72 -2.53
CA PHE A 197 14.03 -14.04 -2.56
C PHE A 197 13.10 -14.25 -1.37
N GLY A 198 12.02 -15.02 -1.57
CA GLY A 198 11.16 -15.46 -0.49
C GLY A 198 11.89 -16.29 0.57
N ARG A 199 11.27 -16.43 1.72
CA ARG A 199 11.80 -17.15 2.89
C ARG A 199 10.71 -18.05 3.48
N SER A 200 11.12 -19.12 4.15
CA SER A 200 10.22 -20.03 4.85
C SER A 200 10.33 -19.80 6.36
N ASP A 201 9.30 -19.21 6.96
CA ASP A 201 9.17 -19.00 8.42
C ASP A 201 7.70 -18.69 8.75
N THR A 202 7.41 -18.32 10.00
CA THR A 202 6.10 -17.78 10.40
C THR A 202 5.84 -16.42 9.76
N ARG A 203 4.55 -16.05 9.56
CA ARG A 203 4.17 -14.74 9.00
C ARG A 203 4.80 -13.57 9.77
N GLU A 204 4.81 -13.64 11.10
CA GLU A 204 5.39 -12.61 11.96
C GLU A 204 6.88 -12.41 11.70
N LYS A 205 7.64 -13.51 11.65
CA LYS A 205 9.08 -13.46 11.39
C LYS A 205 9.40 -13.02 9.97
N LEU A 206 8.63 -13.47 8.98
CA LEU A 206 8.78 -13.04 7.59
C LEU A 206 8.53 -11.54 7.43
N ARG A 207 7.44 -11.01 8.00
CA ARG A 207 7.13 -9.58 7.98
C ARG A 207 8.18 -8.74 8.70
N HIS A 208 8.76 -9.27 9.79
CA HIS A 208 9.89 -8.63 10.47
C HIS A 208 11.17 -8.70 9.61
N PHE A 209 11.45 -9.84 8.99
CA PHE A 209 12.63 -10.01 8.13
C PHE A 209 12.59 -9.05 6.94
N PHE A 210 11.45 -8.92 6.25
CA PHE A 210 11.27 -8.03 5.12
C PHE A 210 10.97 -6.56 5.51
N GLU A 211 10.93 -6.24 6.80
CA GLU A 211 10.73 -4.86 7.30
C GLU A 211 9.37 -4.25 6.90
N ILE A 212 8.34 -5.10 6.80
CA ILE A 212 6.98 -4.72 6.43
C ILE A 212 5.94 -4.95 7.53
N ASN A 213 6.38 -5.28 8.76
CA ASN A 213 5.49 -5.37 9.90
C ASN A 213 5.14 -3.96 10.45
N TYR A 214 4.16 -3.91 11.35
CA TYR A 214 3.64 -2.66 11.90
C TYR A 214 4.70 -1.79 12.60
N GLN A 215 5.74 -2.39 13.19
CA GLN A 215 6.83 -1.64 13.83
C GLN A 215 7.67 -0.88 12.80
N PHE A 216 8.06 -1.53 11.71
CA PHE A 216 8.83 -0.87 10.63
C PHE A 216 7.99 0.17 9.89
N ILE A 217 6.70 -0.08 9.66
CA ILE A 217 5.78 0.90 9.07
C ILE A 217 5.67 2.15 9.95
N ALA A 218 5.45 1.97 11.26
CA ALA A 218 5.38 3.09 12.20
C ALA A 218 6.72 3.83 12.33
N TYR A 219 7.84 3.10 12.31
CA TYR A 219 9.17 3.71 12.33
C TYR A 219 9.44 4.54 11.07
N ALA A 220 9.11 4.03 9.88
CA ALA A 220 9.22 4.78 8.64
C ALA A 220 8.40 6.07 8.68
N ALA A 221 7.18 6.02 9.24
CA ALA A 221 6.34 7.20 9.45
C ALA A 221 7.00 8.23 10.37
N LEU A 222 7.60 7.79 11.49
CA LEU A 222 8.34 8.66 12.40
C LEU A 222 9.56 9.30 11.71
N VAL A 223 10.30 8.53 10.90
CA VAL A 223 11.45 9.05 10.14
C VAL A 223 10.99 10.15 9.18
N LYS A 224 9.91 9.94 8.44
CA LYS A 224 9.39 10.96 7.51
C LYS A 224 8.84 12.19 8.24
N LEU A 225 8.21 12.02 9.40
CA LEU A 225 7.81 13.15 10.25
C LEU A 225 9.02 13.92 10.79
N TYR A 226 10.12 13.24 11.11
CA TYR A 226 11.36 13.88 11.52
C TYR A 226 11.99 14.69 10.38
N GLU A 227 12.04 14.14 9.17
CA GLU A 227 12.57 14.83 7.98
C GLU A 227 11.83 16.14 7.67
N VAL A 228 10.52 16.20 7.96
CA VAL A 228 9.71 17.42 7.78
C VAL A 228 9.59 18.27 9.06
N GLY A 229 10.39 17.99 10.09
CA GLY A 229 10.44 18.78 11.32
C GLY A 229 9.27 18.61 12.29
N MET A 230 8.46 17.55 12.12
CA MET A 230 7.28 17.28 12.95
C MET A 230 7.53 16.26 14.08
N CYS A 231 8.74 15.68 14.15
CA CYS A 231 9.17 14.73 15.15
C CYS A 231 10.62 15.02 15.59
N GLU A 232 10.99 14.68 16.82
CA GLU A 232 12.33 14.89 17.32
C GLU A 232 13.20 13.65 17.18
N LYS A 233 14.52 13.82 17.00
CA LYS A 233 15.48 12.70 16.89
C LYS A 233 15.43 11.73 18.09
N LYS A 234 15.17 12.24 19.30
CA LYS A 234 15.04 11.40 20.50
C LYS A 234 13.84 10.44 20.43
N GLU A 235 12.76 10.83 19.73
CA GLU A 235 11.58 9.97 19.52
C GLU A 235 11.95 8.76 18.66
N LEU A 236 12.75 8.97 17.60
CA LEU A 236 13.28 7.88 16.76
C LEU A 236 14.15 6.91 17.54
N SER A 237 15.10 7.42 18.32
CA SER A 237 16.02 6.60 19.12
C SER A 237 15.28 5.79 20.19
N LYS A 238 14.26 6.40 20.83
CA LYS A 238 13.39 5.71 21.79
C LYS A 238 12.62 4.59 21.13
N PHE A 239 12.03 4.84 19.96
CA PHE A 239 11.25 3.86 19.21
C PHE A 239 12.11 2.68 18.75
N LYS A 240 13.29 2.94 18.18
CA LYS A 240 14.25 1.89 17.79
C LYS A 240 14.56 0.95 18.96
N LYS A 241 14.88 1.52 20.13
CA LYS A 241 15.21 0.74 21.34
C LYS A 241 14.00 -0.06 21.85
N GLU A 242 12.82 0.55 21.87
CA GLU A 242 11.57 -0.07 22.37
C GLU A 242 11.16 -1.28 21.52
N PHE A 243 11.32 -1.22 20.21
CA PHE A 243 10.87 -2.27 19.28
C PHE A 243 12.01 -3.11 18.69
N GLY A 244 13.23 -2.94 19.19
CA GLY A 244 14.37 -3.75 18.76
C GLY A 244 14.70 -3.60 17.26
N ILE A 245 14.50 -2.39 16.69
CA ILE A 245 14.85 -2.15 15.29
C ILE A 245 16.36 -2.09 15.15
N ASP A 246 16.93 -3.15 14.61
CA ASP A 246 18.37 -3.30 14.39
C ASP A 246 18.78 -2.63 13.07
N ALA A 247 19.72 -1.68 13.16
CA ALA A 247 20.26 -0.99 11.99
C ALA A 247 21.30 -1.83 11.23
N ASP A 248 21.90 -2.81 11.91
CA ASP A 248 22.93 -3.67 11.34
C ASP A 248 22.36 -4.99 10.78
N LYS A 249 21.03 -5.15 10.83
CA LYS A 249 20.32 -6.26 10.22
C LYS A 249 20.67 -6.36 8.72
N PRO A 250 20.94 -7.58 8.21
CA PRO A 250 21.20 -7.78 6.79
C PRO A 250 20.08 -7.25 5.91
N ASN A 251 20.41 -6.62 4.79
CA ASN A 251 19.43 -6.18 3.82
C ASN A 251 18.69 -7.39 3.22
N PRO A 252 17.36 -7.50 3.35
CA PRO A 252 16.59 -8.66 2.87
C PRO A 252 16.83 -8.99 1.40
N ARG A 253 17.12 -7.98 0.57
CA ARG A 253 17.41 -8.18 -0.86
C ARG A 253 18.72 -8.91 -1.11
N LEU A 254 19.67 -8.85 -0.19
CA LEU A 254 21.03 -9.38 -0.32
C LEU A 254 21.28 -10.62 0.55
N ALA A 255 20.36 -10.93 1.46
CA ALA A 255 20.51 -12.01 2.45
C ALA A 255 20.01 -13.37 1.91
#